data_208d6c77a8f97ffdd13275e87111bac8
#
_entry.id   208d6c77a8f97ffdd13275e87111bac8
#
_cell.length_a   1.000
_cell.length_b   1.000
_cell.length_c   1.000
_cell.angle_alpha   90.00
_cell.angle_beta   90.00
_cell.angle_gamma   90.00
#
_symmetry.space_group_name_H-M   'P 1'
#
loop_
_entity.id
_entity.type
_entity.pdbx_description
1 polymer ?
#
loop_
_entity_poly.entity_id
_entity_poly.type
_entity_poly.pdbx_seq_one_letter_code
_entity_poly.pdbx_strand_id
1 'polypeptide(L)' 'MPSHVQLAAKLLRDAAVFFRTIGDQNQPLKIQMDENAVVFEQVADLVENDPTGIIEES' A
#
# COMPACT_ATOMS: atom_id res chain seq x y z
N MET A 1 7.81 -20.08 1.63
CA MET A 1 7.11 -19.36 0.65
C MET A 1 6.19 -18.36 1.27
N PRO A 2 6.17 -17.14 0.80
CA PRO A 2 5.27 -16.19 1.41
C PRO A 2 3.82 -16.53 1.08
N SER A 3 2.93 -16.21 1.97
CA SER A 3 1.53 -16.43 1.73
C SER A 3 1.01 -15.37 0.76
N HIS A 4 -0.18 -15.60 0.22
CA HIS A 4 -0.80 -14.61 -0.65
C HIS A 4 -1.04 -13.30 0.10
N VAL A 5 -1.31 -13.38 1.39
CA VAL A 5 -1.50 -12.20 2.21
C VAL A 5 -0.21 -11.42 2.34
N GLN A 6 0.90 -12.10 2.57
CA GLN A 6 2.18 -11.42 2.68
C GLN A 6 2.59 -10.80 1.35
N LEU A 7 2.32 -11.49 0.25
CA LEU A 7 2.64 -10.94 -1.04
C LEU A 7 1.79 -9.71 -1.34
N ALA A 8 0.51 -9.76 -1.01
CA ALA A 8 -0.37 -8.63 -1.24
C ALA A 8 0.08 -7.42 -0.43
N ALA A 9 0.44 -7.63 0.85
CA ALA A 9 0.89 -6.54 1.68
C ALA A 9 2.20 -5.94 1.14
N LYS A 10 3.10 -6.79 0.66
CA LYS A 10 4.34 -6.31 0.09
C LYS A 10 4.09 -5.46 -1.15
N LEU A 11 3.21 -5.90 -2.02
CA LEU A 11 2.90 -5.14 -3.22
C LEU A 11 2.28 -3.79 -2.87
N LEU A 12 1.42 -3.75 -1.85
CA LEU A 12 0.83 -2.50 -1.42
C LEU A 12 1.87 -1.55 -0.85
N ARG A 13 2.83 -2.07 -0.08
CA ARG A 13 3.89 -1.24 0.46
C ARG A 13 4.85 -0.76 -0.62
N ASP A 14 5.11 -1.60 -1.60
CA ASP A 14 5.95 -1.20 -2.72
C ASP A 14 5.26 -0.09 -3.53
N ALA A 15 3.95 -0.17 -3.68
CA ALA A 15 3.20 0.88 -4.35
C ALA A 15 3.29 2.19 -3.57
N ALA A 16 3.26 2.12 -2.24
CA ALA A 16 3.38 3.32 -1.43
C ALA A 16 4.74 4.00 -1.64
N VAL A 17 5.80 3.21 -1.71
CA VAL A 17 7.13 3.75 -1.97
C VAL A 17 7.16 4.41 -3.35
N PHE A 18 6.55 3.78 -4.34
CA PHE A 18 6.48 4.32 -5.67
C PHE A 18 5.77 5.68 -5.69
N PHE A 19 4.64 5.79 -5.00
CA PHE A 19 3.91 7.05 -4.93
C PHE A 19 4.75 8.13 -4.24
N ARG A 20 5.46 7.79 -3.18
CA ARG A 20 6.31 8.77 -2.52
C ARG A 20 7.45 9.23 -3.41
N THR A 21 8.00 8.33 -4.19
CA THR A 21 9.06 8.68 -5.13
C THR A 21 8.54 9.66 -6.18
N ILE A 22 7.35 9.40 -6.70
CA ILE A 22 6.74 10.31 -7.66
C ILE A 22 6.52 11.68 -7.03
N GLY A 23 6.03 11.71 -5.80
CA GLY A 23 5.78 12.97 -5.12
C GLY A 23 7.06 13.76 -4.89
N ASP A 24 8.15 13.07 -4.56
CA ASP A 24 9.41 13.75 -4.33
C ASP A 24 9.96 14.36 -5.60
N GLN A 25 9.65 13.78 -6.75
CA GLN A 25 10.14 14.28 -8.02
C GLN A 25 9.21 15.31 -8.65
N ASN A 26 8.00 15.45 -8.11
CA ASN A 26 7.00 16.33 -8.68
C ASN A 26 6.32 17.11 -7.58
N GLN A 27 6.90 18.22 -7.19
CA GLN A 27 6.39 19.00 -6.07
C GLN A 27 4.90 19.29 -6.11
N PRO A 28 4.32 19.64 -7.24
CA PRO A 28 2.88 19.89 -7.28
C PRO A 28 2.03 18.67 -6.93
N LEU A 29 2.60 17.46 -7.05
CA LEU A 29 1.87 16.25 -6.77
C LEU A 29 2.23 15.65 -5.42
N LYS A 30 3.16 16.26 -4.70
CA LYS A 30 3.70 15.62 -3.51
C LYS A 30 2.64 15.30 -2.46
N ILE A 31 1.78 16.23 -2.15
CA ILE A 31 0.78 16.00 -1.12
C ILE A 31 -0.17 14.90 -1.52
N GLN A 32 -0.62 14.91 -2.77
CA GLN A 32 -1.54 13.91 -3.26
C GLN A 32 -0.89 12.54 -3.29
N MET A 33 0.36 12.46 -3.71
CA MET A 33 1.06 11.18 -3.77
C MET A 33 1.36 10.65 -2.38
N ASP A 34 1.70 11.51 -1.43
CA ASP A 34 1.93 11.09 -0.06
C ASP A 34 0.64 10.59 0.57
N GLU A 35 -0.48 11.22 0.29
CA GLU A 35 -1.76 10.75 0.80
C GLU A 35 -2.13 9.39 0.22
N ASN A 36 -1.87 9.19 -1.06
CA ASN A 36 -2.11 7.89 -1.67
C ASN A 36 -1.21 6.83 -1.03
N ALA A 37 0.04 7.17 -0.75
CA ALA A 37 0.95 6.22 -0.12
C ALA A 37 0.46 5.80 1.26
N VAL A 38 -0.06 6.75 2.03
CA VAL A 38 -0.60 6.44 3.36
C VAL A 38 -1.75 5.46 3.26
N VAL A 39 -2.64 5.65 2.28
CA VAL A 39 -3.77 4.75 2.08
C VAL A 39 -3.28 3.34 1.77
N PHE A 40 -2.29 3.21 0.88
CA PHE A 40 -1.77 1.90 0.55
C PHE A 40 -1.10 1.24 1.74
N GLU A 41 -0.41 2.01 2.58
CA GLU A 41 0.20 1.46 3.77
C GLU A 41 -0.85 1.00 4.78
N GLN A 42 -1.93 1.73 4.91
CA GLN A 42 -3.01 1.33 5.80
C GLN A 42 -3.68 0.06 5.32
N VAL A 43 -3.90 -0.06 4.02
CA VAL A 43 -4.50 -1.26 3.47
C VAL A 43 -3.55 -2.44 3.65
N ALA A 44 -2.25 -2.23 3.50
CA ALA A 44 -1.29 -3.29 3.72
C ALA A 44 -1.35 -3.81 5.16
N ASP A 45 -1.46 -2.89 6.11
CA ASP A 45 -1.58 -3.29 7.50
C ASP A 45 -2.86 -4.07 7.76
N LEU A 46 -3.96 -3.65 7.18
CA LEU A 46 -5.21 -4.36 7.33
C LEU A 46 -5.13 -5.76 6.74
N VAL A 47 -4.53 -5.89 5.58
CA VAL A 47 -4.40 -7.17 4.92
C VAL A 47 -3.57 -8.12 5.77
N GLU A 48 -2.48 -7.63 6.36
CA GLU A 48 -1.64 -8.48 7.18
C GLU A 48 -2.28 -8.85 8.49
N ASN A 49 -3.02 -7.94 9.11
CA ASN A 49 -3.56 -8.18 10.43
C ASN A 49 -4.94 -8.82 10.41
N ASP A 50 -5.64 -8.75 9.31
CA ASP A 50 -6.97 -9.34 9.21
C ASP A 50 -7.17 -9.88 7.81
N PRO A 51 -6.40 -10.88 7.42
CA PRO A 51 -6.44 -11.37 6.06
C PRO A 51 -7.77 -11.97 5.67
N THR A 52 -8.49 -12.56 6.62
CA THR A 52 -9.74 -13.18 6.26
C THR A 52 -10.86 -12.17 6.17
N GLY A 53 -10.74 -11.06 6.85
CA GLY A 53 -11.79 -10.08 6.87
C GLY A 53 -11.87 -9.26 5.62
N ILE A 54 -10.74 -9.07 4.95
CA ILE A 54 -10.71 -8.23 3.79
C ILE A 54 -10.70 -8.98 2.51
N ILE A 55 -9.92 -10.02 2.45
CA ILE A 55 -9.68 -10.70 1.25
C ILE A 55 -10.72 -11.69 0.87
N GLU A 56 -11.30 -12.29 1.82
CA GLU A 56 -12.16 -13.29 1.49
C GLU A 56 -13.40 -12.94 0.86
N GLU A 57 -13.73 -11.72 0.77
CA GLU A 57 -14.82 -11.31 0.22
C GLU A 57 -14.98 -11.63 -1.18
N SER A 58 -14.04 -11.75 -1.85
CA SER A 58 -14.13 -11.88 -3.27
C SER A 58 -14.65 -13.20 -3.74
#